data_1b86fb5a1795f9bd66e2e406f4bf27bf
#
_entry.id   1b86fb5a1795f9bd66e2e406f4bf27bf
#
_cell.length_a   1.000
_cell.length_b   1.000
_cell.length_c   1.000
_cell.angle_alpha   90.00
_cell.angle_beta   90.00
_cell.angle_gamma   90.00
#
_symmetry.space_group_name_H-M   'P 1'
#
loop_
_entity.id
_entity.type
_entity.pdbx_description
1 polymer ?
#
loop_
_entity_poly.entity_id
_entity_poly.type
_entity_poly.pdbx_seq_one_letter_code
_entity_poly.pdbx_strand_id
1 'polypeptide(L)'
;SRTALLDTVVSRCVVMTLSPPERRQAIPALQAAAAESGIELSRENADGALDAAAGNIGAALTAVTGKTDETAAAAESFVAQLSSGKRTELLKILQPFSKDRVAADRLLSAIRRETASAVRSAGRDIAKMRILNRFYSQLDEYDGLLKTNINLPLLFTAMVSRIER
;
A
#
# COMPACT_ATOMS: atom_id res chain seq x y z
N SER A 1 -1.56 -11.48 11.01
CA SER A 1 -2.32 -11.29 12.26
C SER A 1 -2.67 -12.66 12.86
N ARG A 2 -2.47 -12.87 14.15
CA ARG A 2 -2.77 -14.12 14.88
C ARG A 2 -4.24 -14.53 14.72
N THR A 3 -5.14 -13.57 14.59
CA THR A 3 -6.59 -13.78 14.41
C THR A 3 -6.99 -14.33 13.04
N ALA A 4 -6.06 -14.39 12.07
CA ALA A 4 -6.32 -14.94 10.74
C ALA A 4 -5.95 -16.45 10.62
N LEU A 5 -5.38 -17.05 11.66
CA LEU A 5 -4.99 -18.46 11.68
C LEU A 5 -6.04 -19.30 12.42
N LEU A 6 -6.27 -20.51 11.91
CA LEU A 6 -7.13 -21.47 12.59
C LEU A 6 -6.54 -21.87 13.95
N ASP A 7 -7.36 -22.00 14.97
CA ASP A 7 -6.94 -22.38 16.32
C ASP A 7 -6.19 -23.71 16.35
N THR A 8 -6.55 -24.63 15.46
CA THR A 8 -5.86 -25.91 15.27
C THR A 8 -4.41 -25.77 14.79
N VAL A 9 -4.09 -24.70 14.06
CA VAL A 9 -2.73 -24.36 13.63
C VAL A 9 -2.00 -23.67 14.77
N VAL A 10 -2.63 -22.68 15.40
CA VAL A 10 -2.04 -21.90 16.51
C VAL A 10 -1.64 -22.82 17.67
N SER A 11 -2.47 -23.83 18.01
CA SER A 11 -2.19 -24.78 19.10
C SER A 11 -0.96 -25.68 18.86
N ARG A 12 -0.49 -25.78 17.62
CA ARG A 12 0.68 -26.58 17.21
C ARG A 12 1.90 -25.76 16.88
N CYS A 13 1.82 -24.42 17.01
CA CYS A 13 2.89 -23.49 16.71
C CYS A 13 3.42 -22.83 17.97
N VAL A 14 4.71 -22.57 17.99
CA VAL A 14 5.31 -21.66 18.97
C VAL A 14 5.08 -20.24 18.47
N VAL A 15 4.41 -19.42 19.28
CA VAL A 15 4.17 -18.01 18.97
C VAL A 15 5.33 -17.19 19.50
N MET A 16 6.08 -16.57 18.59
CA MET A 16 7.13 -15.61 18.92
C MET A 16 6.65 -14.21 18.59
N THR A 17 6.70 -13.31 19.58
CA THR A 17 6.41 -11.89 19.40
C THR A 17 7.73 -11.15 19.16
N LEU A 18 7.86 -10.53 17.99
CA LEU A 18 9.02 -9.70 17.67
C LEU A 18 8.70 -8.25 18.06
N SER A 19 9.55 -7.68 18.90
CA SER A 19 9.50 -6.25 19.19
C SER A 19 10.38 -5.48 18.20
N PRO A 20 10.06 -4.21 17.91
CA PRO A 20 10.97 -3.36 17.14
C PRO A 20 12.37 -3.35 17.78
N PRO A 21 13.45 -3.38 16.97
CA PRO A 21 14.80 -3.32 17.51
C PRO A 21 15.06 -1.99 18.22
N GLU A 22 15.94 -2.01 19.20
CA GLU A 22 16.38 -0.79 19.87
C GLU A 22 17.06 0.17 18.86
N ARG A 23 16.91 1.46 19.05
CA ARG A 23 17.43 2.49 18.15
C ARG A 23 18.92 2.34 17.83
N ARG A 24 19.71 1.97 18.83
CA ARG A 24 21.15 1.73 18.68
C ARG A 24 21.48 0.57 17.70
N GLN A 25 20.53 -0.34 17.48
CA GLN A 25 20.64 -1.46 16.53
C GLN A 25 19.97 -1.13 15.21
N ALA A 26 18.85 -0.41 15.24
CA ALA A 26 18.08 -0.07 14.04
C ALA A 26 18.81 0.91 13.11
N ILE A 27 19.52 1.90 13.67
CA ILE A 27 20.26 2.89 12.88
C ILE A 27 21.36 2.23 12.04
N PRO A 28 22.32 1.47 12.59
CA PRO A 28 23.35 0.82 11.77
C PRO A 28 22.77 -0.23 10.80
N ALA A 29 21.69 -0.92 11.17
CA ALA A 29 21.02 -1.85 10.28
C ALA A 29 20.39 -1.12 9.06
N LEU A 30 19.76 0.03 9.29
CA LEU A 30 19.21 0.86 8.22
C LEU A 30 20.32 1.43 7.32
N GLN A 31 21.43 1.89 7.91
CA GLN A 31 22.59 2.39 7.15
C GLN A 31 23.22 1.30 6.29
N ALA A 32 23.39 0.08 6.81
CA ALA A 32 23.92 -1.06 6.06
C ALA A 32 23.00 -1.42 4.88
N ALA A 33 21.70 -1.52 5.12
CA ALA A 33 20.73 -1.82 4.07
C ALA A 33 20.62 -0.71 3.00
N ALA A 34 20.77 0.56 3.39
CA ALA A 34 20.82 1.69 2.45
C ALA A 34 22.10 1.64 1.59
N ALA A 35 23.25 1.31 2.19
CA ALA A 35 24.52 1.16 1.49
C ALA A 35 24.49 0.04 0.44
N GLU A 36 23.81 -1.09 0.69
CA GLU A 36 23.56 -2.14 -0.30
C GLU A 36 22.76 -1.62 -1.52
N SER A 37 21.97 -0.57 -1.32
CA SER A 37 21.22 0.11 -2.37
C SER A 37 22.00 1.28 -3.01
N GLY A 38 23.27 1.48 -2.64
CA GLY A 38 24.15 2.54 -3.15
C GLY A 38 23.89 3.92 -2.53
N ILE A 39 23.24 3.97 -1.37
CA ILE A 39 22.90 5.23 -0.69
C ILE A 39 23.70 5.34 0.62
N GLU A 40 24.52 6.37 0.70
CA GLU A 40 25.16 6.75 1.97
C GLU A 40 24.18 7.53 2.85
N LEU A 41 23.83 6.95 3.99
CA LEU A 41 22.89 7.53 4.91
C LEU A 41 23.59 8.01 6.19
N SER A 42 23.54 9.31 6.48
CA SER A 42 24.06 9.83 7.74
C SER A 42 23.26 9.28 8.93
N ARG A 43 23.88 9.24 10.10
CA ARG A 43 23.22 8.77 11.32
C ARG A 43 21.96 9.58 11.65
N GLU A 44 22.01 10.89 11.44
CA GLU A 44 20.90 11.82 11.69
C GLU A 44 19.72 11.56 10.75
N ASN A 45 20.00 11.36 9.45
CA ASN A 45 18.98 11.03 8.46
C ASN A 45 18.38 9.64 8.70
N ALA A 46 19.19 8.67 9.14
CA ALA A 46 18.70 7.34 9.52
C ALA A 46 17.78 7.40 10.73
N ASP A 47 18.13 8.21 11.74
CA ASP A 47 17.32 8.41 12.94
C ASP A 47 15.98 9.07 12.60
N GLY A 48 15.98 10.13 11.80
CA GLY A 48 14.76 10.78 11.31
C GLY A 48 13.86 9.88 10.48
N ALA A 49 14.45 9.05 9.61
CA ALA A 49 13.70 8.08 8.80
C ALA A 49 13.05 6.99 9.67
N LEU A 50 13.74 6.53 10.71
CA LEU A 50 13.19 5.57 11.67
C LEU A 50 12.06 6.17 12.50
N ASP A 51 12.15 7.45 12.89
CA ASP A 51 11.07 8.15 13.58
C ASP A 51 9.82 8.24 12.69
N ALA A 52 9.97 8.68 11.46
CA ALA A 52 8.88 8.76 10.50
C ALA A 52 8.22 7.40 10.22
N ALA A 53 9.01 6.32 10.30
CA ALA A 53 8.57 4.94 10.09
C ALA A 53 8.16 4.21 11.38
N ALA A 54 8.01 4.91 12.51
CA ALA A 54 7.68 4.32 13.82
C ALA A 54 8.58 3.13 14.19
N GLY A 55 9.89 3.21 13.90
CA GLY A 55 10.89 2.18 14.17
C GLY A 55 10.92 1.01 13.17
N ASN A 56 10.10 1.03 12.13
CA ASN A 56 10.11 0.00 11.08
C ASN A 56 11.26 0.24 10.09
N ILE A 57 12.31 -0.60 10.17
CA ILE A 57 13.51 -0.46 9.33
C ILE A 57 13.16 -0.60 7.84
N GLY A 58 12.26 -1.53 7.47
CA GLY A 58 11.87 -1.73 6.07
C GLY A 58 11.13 -0.52 5.49
N ALA A 59 10.23 0.08 6.25
CA ALA A 59 9.53 1.30 5.84
C ALA A 59 10.48 2.51 5.77
N ALA A 60 11.41 2.64 6.72
CA ALA A 60 12.45 3.65 6.71
C ALA A 60 13.37 3.50 5.50
N LEU A 61 13.81 2.28 5.17
CA LEU A 61 14.62 1.98 4.01
C LEU A 61 13.92 2.37 2.71
N THR A 62 12.65 2.04 2.56
CA THR A 62 11.84 2.41 1.38
C THR A 62 11.76 3.93 1.23
N ALA A 63 11.58 4.67 2.32
CA ALA A 63 11.53 6.13 2.30
C ALA A 63 12.89 6.75 1.90
N VAL A 64 13.99 6.19 2.40
CA VAL A 64 15.35 6.71 2.15
C VAL A 64 15.86 6.36 0.76
N THR A 65 15.60 5.14 0.28
CA THR A 65 16.09 4.68 -1.03
C THR A 65 15.38 5.36 -2.19
N GLY A 66 14.35 6.17 -1.92
CA GLY A 66 13.60 6.84 -2.98
C GLY A 66 13.04 5.84 -4.01
N LYS A 67 13.08 4.53 -3.71
CA LYS A 67 12.32 3.56 -4.46
C LYS A 67 10.88 3.99 -4.27
N THR A 68 10.44 4.84 -5.20
CA THR A 68 9.03 5.16 -5.37
C THR A 68 8.37 3.79 -5.40
N ASP A 69 7.68 3.45 -4.35
CA ASP A 69 6.95 2.20 -4.30
C ASP A 69 6.09 2.23 -5.56
N GLU A 70 6.40 1.37 -6.54
CA GLU A 70 5.66 1.31 -7.82
C GLU A 70 4.15 1.28 -7.53
N THR A 71 3.78 0.71 -6.37
CA THR A 71 2.41 0.70 -5.89
C THR A 71 1.92 2.08 -5.46
N ALA A 72 2.77 2.94 -4.89
CA ALA A 72 2.39 4.29 -4.48
C ALA A 72 2.18 5.19 -5.72
N ALA A 73 3.12 5.16 -6.67
CA ALA A 73 3.01 5.90 -7.92
C ALA A 73 1.79 5.44 -8.76
N ALA A 74 1.55 4.12 -8.82
CA ALA A 74 0.38 3.56 -9.48
C ALA A 74 -0.92 3.98 -8.79
N ALA A 75 -0.96 4.00 -7.46
CA ALA A 75 -2.12 4.42 -6.68
C ALA A 75 -2.44 5.90 -6.89
N GLU A 76 -1.44 6.77 -6.86
CA GLU A 76 -1.58 8.20 -7.15
C GLU A 76 -2.14 8.42 -8.56
N SER A 77 -1.53 7.77 -9.57
CA SER A 77 -1.99 7.84 -10.96
C SER A 77 -3.41 7.31 -11.13
N PHE A 78 -3.76 6.23 -10.44
CA PHE A 78 -5.10 5.64 -10.47
C PHE A 78 -6.14 6.59 -9.88
N VAL A 79 -5.88 7.14 -8.70
CA VAL A 79 -6.82 8.06 -8.01
C VAL A 79 -6.96 9.38 -8.77
N ALA A 80 -5.88 9.91 -9.35
CA ALA A 80 -5.93 11.10 -10.21
C ALA A 80 -6.83 10.89 -11.43
N GLN A 81 -6.86 9.65 -11.98
CA GLN A 81 -7.65 9.32 -13.16
C GLN A 81 -9.08 8.85 -12.87
N LEU A 82 -9.46 8.62 -11.61
CA LEU A 82 -10.82 8.20 -11.26
C LEU A 82 -11.90 9.12 -11.83
N SER A 83 -11.67 10.42 -11.80
CA SER A 83 -12.61 11.42 -12.28
C SER A 83 -12.62 11.55 -13.82
N SER A 84 -11.62 11.03 -14.53
CA SER A 84 -11.51 11.12 -15.99
C SER A 84 -12.44 10.15 -16.72
N GLY A 85 -12.91 9.12 -16.05
CA GLY A 85 -13.77 8.07 -16.60
C GLY A 85 -13.11 7.19 -17.68
N LYS A 86 -11.81 7.29 -17.89
CA LYS A 86 -11.06 6.49 -18.87
C LYS A 86 -10.73 5.11 -18.30
N ARG A 87 -11.70 4.18 -18.37
CA ARG A 87 -11.56 2.82 -17.82
C ARG A 87 -10.33 2.08 -18.35
N THR A 88 -10.00 2.26 -19.62
CA THR A 88 -8.84 1.61 -20.26
C THR A 88 -7.52 2.04 -19.62
N GLU A 89 -7.39 3.32 -19.28
CA GLU A 89 -6.17 3.83 -18.61
C GLU A 89 -6.07 3.31 -17.18
N LEU A 90 -7.18 3.26 -16.45
CA LEU A 90 -7.22 2.67 -15.11
C LEU A 90 -6.82 1.19 -15.13
N LEU A 91 -7.29 0.41 -16.11
CA LEU A 91 -6.90 -0.99 -16.25
C LEU A 91 -5.41 -1.15 -16.59
N LYS A 92 -4.83 -0.28 -17.42
CA LYS A 92 -3.40 -0.31 -17.72
C LYS A 92 -2.53 -0.10 -16.47
N ILE A 93 -2.96 0.79 -15.55
CA ILE A 93 -2.26 1.03 -14.29
C ILE A 93 -2.29 -0.21 -13.39
N LEU A 94 -3.41 -0.94 -13.37
CA LEU A 94 -3.59 -2.12 -12.53
C LEU A 94 -2.97 -3.39 -13.10
N GLN A 95 -2.79 -3.48 -14.42
CA GLN A 95 -2.34 -4.68 -15.12
C GLN A 95 -1.02 -5.28 -14.60
N PRO A 96 0.04 -4.50 -14.30
CA PRO A 96 1.29 -5.03 -13.77
C PRO A 96 1.12 -5.83 -12.48
N PHE A 97 0.14 -5.45 -11.65
CA PHE A 97 -0.13 -6.04 -10.34
C PHE A 97 -1.10 -7.24 -10.40
N SER A 98 -1.58 -7.60 -11.59
CA SER A 98 -2.58 -8.66 -11.77
C SER A 98 -2.02 -10.09 -11.66
N LYS A 99 -0.71 -10.25 -11.58
CA LYS A 99 -0.02 -11.56 -11.55
C LYS A 99 0.45 -11.95 -10.14
N ASP A 100 0.57 -10.99 -9.23
CA ASP A 100 1.06 -11.18 -7.87
C ASP A 100 0.04 -10.67 -6.86
N ARG A 101 -0.47 -11.59 -6.04
CA ARG A 101 -1.46 -11.28 -5.00
C ARG A 101 -0.92 -10.34 -3.92
N VAL A 102 0.35 -10.48 -3.55
CA VAL A 102 0.98 -9.61 -2.56
C VAL A 102 1.13 -8.20 -3.10
N ALA A 103 1.54 -8.08 -4.37
CA ALA A 103 1.62 -6.78 -5.04
C ALA A 103 0.23 -6.15 -5.21
N ALA A 104 -0.81 -6.94 -5.52
CA ALA A 104 -2.19 -6.47 -5.61
C ALA A 104 -2.73 -5.97 -4.26
N ASP A 105 -2.44 -6.67 -3.15
CA ASP A 105 -2.82 -6.26 -1.79
C ASP A 105 -2.16 -4.93 -1.39
N ARG A 106 -0.86 -4.80 -1.66
CA ARG A 106 -0.13 -3.55 -1.44
C ARG A 106 -0.71 -2.39 -2.25
N LEU A 107 -1.04 -2.65 -3.52
CA LEU A 107 -1.64 -1.65 -4.39
C LEU A 107 -3.02 -1.21 -3.88
N LEU A 108 -3.91 -2.13 -3.50
CA LEU A 108 -5.22 -1.77 -2.96
C LEU A 108 -5.09 -0.96 -1.66
N SER A 109 -4.15 -1.33 -0.79
CA SER A 109 -3.83 -0.58 0.42
C SER A 109 -3.32 0.83 0.11
N ALA A 110 -2.49 0.99 -0.93
CA ALA A 110 -1.99 2.29 -1.39
C ALA A 110 -3.12 3.14 -2.01
N ILE A 111 -3.97 2.55 -2.87
CA ILE A 111 -5.14 3.19 -3.46
C ILE A 111 -6.10 3.68 -2.36
N ARG A 112 -6.33 2.89 -1.31
CA ARG A 112 -7.15 3.28 -0.17
C ARG A 112 -6.61 4.53 0.52
N ARG A 113 -5.31 4.56 0.85
CA ARG A 113 -4.67 5.71 1.48
C ARG A 113 -4.74 6.96 0.61
N GLU A 114 -4.46 6.79 -0.68
CA GLU A 114 -4.47 7.90 -1.64
C GLU A 114 -5.88 8.44 -1.87
N THR A 115 -6.89 7.56 -1.99
CA THR A 115 -8.29 7.96 -2.09
C THR A 115 -8.73 8.76 -0.85
N ALA A 116 -8.37 8.29 0.36
CA ALA A 116 -8.67 9.01 1.60
C ALA A 116 -7.95 10.38 1.65
N SER A 117 -6.73 10.49 1.14
CA SER A 117 -6.00 11.76 0.99
C SER A 117 -6.69 12.68 0.00
N ALA A 118 -7.06 12.16 -1.16
CA ALA A 118 -7.76 12.91 -2.21
C ALA A 118 -9.14 13.43 -1.76
N VAL A 119 -9.88 12.65 -0.95
CA VAL A 119 -11.15 13.13 -0.36
C VAL A 119 -10.91 14.33 0.55
N ARG A 120 -9.87 14.28 1.41
CA ARG A 120 -9.53 15.42 2.29
C ARG A 120 -9.12 16.67 1.52
N SER A 121 -8.44 16.50 0.40
CA SER A 121 -7.94 17.59 -0.44
C SER A 121 -8.92 18.08 -1.52
N ALA A 122 -10.03 17.36 -1.74
CA ALA A 122 -11.02 17.71 -2.77
C ALA A 122 -11.73 19.07 -2.53
N GLY A 123 -11.66 19.61 -1.30
CA GLY A 123 -12.17 20.93 -0.96
C GLY A 123 -13.66 21.08 -1.25
N ARG A 124 -14.03 22.03 -2.14
CA ARG A 124 -15.42 22.32 -2.52
C ARG A 124 -15.89 21.61 -3.80
N ASP A 125 -15.06 20.77 -4.40
CA ASP A 125 -15.46 20.00 -5.60
C ASP A 125 -16.34 18.82 -5.21
N ILE A 126 -17.65 19.09 -5.14
CA ILE A 126 -18.68 18.13 -4.73
C ILE A 126 -18.75 16.93 -5.69
N ALA A 127 -18.54 17.16 -7.00
CA ALA A 127 -18.59 16.08 -7.99
C ALA A 127 -17.44 15.11 -7.80
N LYS A 128 -16.22 15.62 -7.67
CA LYS A 128 -15.02 14.83 -7.38
C LYS A 128 -15.15 14.09 -6.05
N MET A 129 -15.60 14.77 -5.00
CA MET A 129 -15.77 14.20 -3.67
C MET A 129 -16.79 13.04 -3.67
N ARG A 130 -17.89 13.15 -4.44
CA ARG A 130 -18.89 12.09 -4.58
C ARG A 130 -18.30 10.83 -5.22
N ILE A 131 -17.52 10.96 -6.30
CA ILE A 131 -16.86 9.85 -6.98
C ILE A 131 -15.87 9.17 -6.03
N LEU A 132 -15.00 9.95 -5.37
CA LEU A 132 -14.00 9.43 -4.44
C LEU A 132 -14.62 8.70 -3.24
N ASN A 133 -15.65 9.27 -2.61
CA ASN A 133 -16.32 8.65 -1.47
C ASN A 133 -17.03 7.35 -1.87
N ARG A 134 -17.71 7.35 -3.02
CA ARG A 134 -18.35 6.14 -3.53
C ARG A 134 -17.33 5.04 -3.82
N PHE A 135 -16.23 5.38 -4.46
CA PHE A 135 -15.16 4.43 -4.71
C PHE A 135 -14.54 3.93 -3.40
N TYR A 136 -14.27 4.84 -2.45
CA TYR A 136 -13.73 4.49 -1.14
C TYR A 136 -14.60 3.47 -0.40
N SER A 137 -15.92 3.65 -0.42
CA SER A 137 -16.87 2.71 0.24
C SER A 137 -16.89 1.31 -0.37
N GLN A 138 -16.45 1.15 -1.63
CA GLN A 138 -16.37 -0.14 -2.30
C GLN A 138 -15.04 -0.89 -2.03
N LEU A 139 -14.01 -0.20 -1.53
CA LEU A 139 -12.69 -0.80 -1.33
C LEU A 139 -12.70 -1.93 -0.29
N ASP A 140 -13.60 -1.90 0.70
CA ASP A 140 -13.72 -2.98 1.70
C ASP A 140 -14.19 -4.30 1.06
N GLU A 141 -15.10 -4.22 0.09
CA GLU A 141 -15.55 -5.37 -0.68
C GLU A 141 -14.37 -5.99 -1.46
N TYR A 142 -13.57 -5.17 -2.14
CA TYR A 142 -12.43 -5.63 -2.92
C TYR A 142 -11.32 -6.23 -2.05
N ASP A 143 -11.05 -5.65 -0.89
CA ASP A 143 -10.13 -6.22 0.10
C ASP A 143 -10.63 -7.58 0.62
N GLY A 144 -11.93 -7.72 0.84
CA GLY A 144 -12.56 -8.99 1.20
C GLY A 144 -12.40 -10.04 0.10
N LEU A 145 -12.68 -9.67 -1.14
CA LEU A 145 -12.53 -10.55 -2.30
C LEU A 145 -11.07 -10.96 -2.55
N LEU A 146 -10.12 -10.05 -2.32
CA LEU A 146 -8.70 -10.34 -2.47
C LEU A 146 -8.20 -11.44 -1.52
N LYS A 147 -8.83 -11.58 -0.34
CA LYS A 147 -8.54 -12.66 0.63
C LYS A 147 -9.07 -14.02 0.21
N THR A 148 -9.95 -14.07 -0.78
CA THR A 148 -10.47 -15.31 -1.38
C THR A 148 -9.61 -15.74 -2.57
N ASN A 149 -9.86 -16.91 -3.15
CA ASN A 149 -9.13 -17.37 -4.33
C ASN A 149 -9.70 -16.79 -5.63
N ILE A 150 -9.87 -15.46 -5.69
CA ILE A 150 -10.38 -14.76 -6.87
C ILE A 150 -9.29 -14.60 -7.94
N ASN A 151 -9.73 -14.54 -9.19
CA ASN A 151 -8.89 -14.16 -10.33
C ASN A 151 -8.62 -12.65 -10.30
N LEU A 152 -7.35 -12.23 -10.15
CA LEU A 152 -6.96 -10.82 -9.99
C LEU A 152 -7.33 -9.94 -11.20
N PRO A 153 -7.08 -10.36 -12.47
CA PRO A 153 -7.55 -9.62 -13.64
C PRO A 153 -9.06 -9.35 -13.61
N LEU A 154 -9.85 -10.34 -13.19
CA LEU A 154 -11.30 -10.20 -13.09
C LEU A 154 -11.69 -9.23 -11.96
N LEU A 155 -11.02 -9.29 -10.81
CA LEU A 155 -11.22 -8.36 -9.70
C LEU A 155 -10.97 -6.92 -10.14
N PHE A 156 -9.85 -6.65 -10.81
CA PHE A 156 -9.51 -5.33 -11.31
C PHE A 156 -10.47 -4.83 -12.39
N THR A 157 -10.92 -5.72 -13.27
CA THR A 157 -11.94 -5.39 -14.27
C THR A 157 -13.26 -5.01 -13.60
N ALA A 158 -13.71 -5.79 -12.62
CA ALA A 158 -14.92 -5.51 -11.85
C ALA A 158 -14.81 -4.17 -11.10
N MET A 159 -13.66 -3.91 -10.46
CA MET A 159 -13.38 -2.66 -9.76
C MET A 159 -13.50 -1.44 -10.68
N VAL A 160 -12.88 -1.49 -11.86
CA VAL A 160 -12.93 -0.39 -12.84
C VAL A 160 -14.31 -0.25 -13.49
N SER A 161 -15.03 -1.36 -13.74
CA SER A 161 -16.36 -1.32 -14.35
C SER A 161 -17.42 -0.63 -13.47
N ARG A 162 -17.29 -0.73 -12.15
CA ARG A 162 -18.20 -0.12 -11.16
C ARG A 162 -17.94 1.38 -10.90
N ILE A 163 -16.86 1.94 -11.45
CA ILE A 163 -16.62 3.38 -11.39
C ILE A 163 -17.63 4.05 -12.32
N GLU A 164 -18.67 4.65 -11.73
CA GLU A 164 -19.68 5.41 -12.45
C GLU A 164 -19.21 6.85 -12.69
N ARG A 165 -19.70 7.42 -13.80
CA ARG A 165 -19.55 8.85 -14.13
C ARG A 165 -20.45 9.73 -13.28
#